data_63a81b287a901ef702ce90b587cf05af
#
_entry.id   63a81b287a901ef702ce90b587cf05af
#
_cell.length_a   1.000
_cell.length_b   1.000
_cell.length_c   1.000
_cell.angle_alpha   90.00
_cell.angle_beta   90.00
_cell.angle_gamma   90.00
#
_symmetry.space_group_name_H-M   'P 1'
#
loop_
_entity.id
_entity.type
_entity.pdbx_description
1 polymer ?
#
loop_
_entity_poly.entity_id
_entity_poly.type
_entity_poly.pdbx_seq_one_letter_code
_entity_poly.pdbx_strand_id
1 'polypeptide(L)'
;MERWTRRSVIASGLALAGCAAFDRPRLETVYRDAAAVTGGPRPPLILIPGAFGSSLRHRQTRDEIWPASDPKLLLGNYRELEMPIDPDSLEPVADGVEAYAIFRQGLGRDFYGQVLDTLQQVGGYRICSAGKPIGDDSCSRLYLHLYDFRLDNPNAARGLATLVRQIQADHGDPSLQVDIVAHSNGGLLARYFARYGDAALPAEGSFEPTCAGARSIRRLLLVGTPNLGTAQPVLSLLRGEEIGLRSIPQEVMATCPGVTQAMPHPSVPWLVDMRGNRIDADLYDLATWRNFGWGPFDPKIASRTIEMHGGGAAGRSYLSLLRDFLAKHLQRGRRFAESLETPSSPDDVQPWVFGGDCERTLARMVVENVDGVFHARESVKDIAEPVPGVDYESAMYEPGDMVVTRSSLLGQRTLVASAPPEPPETLRVTRSVFLCERHQQLTGNVSFQENLLNALFSDEA
;
A
#
# COMPACT_ATOMS: atom_id res chain seq x y z
N MET A 1 -8.01 -9.42 61.93
CA MET A 1 -7.07 -9.49 60.75
C MET A 1 -7.00 -10.94 60.29
N GLU A 2 -7.89 -11.33 59.38
CA GLU A 2 -7.89 -12.66 58.80
C GLU A 2 -6.75 -12.80 57.78
N ARG A 3 -5.92 -13.82 57.96
CA ARG A 3 -4.84 -14.14 57.06
C ARG A 3 -5.39 -14.85 55.83
N TRP A 4 -5.42 -14.17 54.69
CA TRP A 4 -5.68 -14.78 53.40
C TRP A 4 -4.58 -15.82 53.07
N THR A 5 -4.95 -17.05 52.86
CA THR A 5 -3.99 -18.08 52.51
C THR A 5 -3.67 -18.02 51.02
N ARG A 6 -2.43 -18.42 50.63
CA ARG A 6 -1.97 -18.48 49.23
C ARG A 6 -2.93 -19.23 48.27
N ARG A 7 -3.68 -20.20 48.83
CA ARG A 7 -4.69 -20.97 48.06
C ARG A 7 -5.91 -20.13 47.67
N SER A 8 -6.34 -19.18 48.48
CA SER A 8 -7.48 -18.32 48.20
C SER A 8 -7.15 -17.30 47.10
N VAL A 9 -5.88 -16.84 46.99
CA VAL A 9 -5.43 -15.92 45.94
C VAL A 9 -5.34 -16.63 44.59
N ILE A 10 -4.89 -17.89 44.56
CA ILE A 10 -4.81 -18.70 43.34
C ILE A 10 -6.21 -19.07 42.82
N ALA A 11 -7.17 -19.38 43.68
CA ALA A 11 -8.54 -19.66 43.28
C ALA A 11 -9.28 -18.42 42.74
N SER A 12 -9.00 -17.23 43.29
CA SER A 12 -9.56 -15.96 42.77
C SER A 12 -8.92 -15.52 41.43
N GLY A 13 -7.65 -15.83 41.22
CA GLY A 13 -6.96 -15.56 39.94
C GLY A 13 -7.45 -16.45 38.79
N LEU A 14 -7.80 -17.72 39.08
CA LEU A 14 -8.36 -18.64 38.09
C LEU A 14 -9.83 -18.33 37.73
N ALA A 15 -10.59 -17.74 38.64
CA ALA A 15 -11.98 -17.33 38.37
C ALA A 15 -12.09 -16.08 37.50
N LEU A 16 -11.05 -15.22 37.49
CA LEU A 16 -10.99 -14.04 36.62
C LEU A 16 -10.46 -14.34 35.21
N ALA A 17 -9.76 -15.46 35.01
CA ALA A 17 -9.30 -15.89 33.68
C ALA A 17 -10.40 -16.60 32.86
N GLY A 18 -11.53 -16.95 33.48
CA GLY A 18 -12.64 -17.69 32.86
C GLY A 18 -13.69 -16.83 32.15
N CYS A 19 -13.64 -15.49 32.28
CA CYS A 19 -14.68 -14.58 31.75
C CYS A 19 -14.33 -13.84 30.47
N ALA A 20 -13.28 -14.20 29.75
CA ALA A 20 -12.86 -13.51 28.53
C ALA A 20 -12.86 -14.36 27.26
N ALA A 21 -13.43 -15.55 27.27
CA ALA A 21 -13.77 -16.25 26.05
C ALA A 21 -15.22 -15.88 25.67
N PHE A 22 -15.44 -14.70 25.14
CA PHE A 22 -16.60 -14.50 24.28
C PHE A 22 -16.43 -15.47 23.11
N ASP A 23 -17.26 -16.52 23.10
CA ASP A 23 -17.40 -17.42 21.97
C ASP A 23 -17.85 -16.56 20.79
N ARG A 24 -16.91 -16.13 19.96
CA ARG A 24 -17.24 -15.44 18.70
C ARG A 24 -18.05 -16.46 17.88
N PRO A 25 -19.20 -16.06 17.34
CA PRO A 25 -19.95 -16.97 16.47
C PRO A 25 -19.00 -17.43 15.35
N ARG A 26 -18.83 -18.72 15.19
CA ARG A 26 -18.01 -19.31 14.14
C ARG A 26 -18.77 -19.20 12.82
N LEU A 27 -18.71 -18.04 12.18
CA LEU A 27 -19.36 -17.81 10.88
C LEU A 27 -18.72 -18.64 9.75
N GLU A 28 -17.54 -19.21 9.97
CA GLU A 28 -16.87 -20.13 9.05
C GLU A 28 -17.78 -21.27 8.56
N THR A 29 -18.60 -21.84 9.44
CA THR A 29 -19.53 -22.92 9.07
C THR A 29 -20.63 -22.39 8.15
N VAL A 30 -21.20 -21.21 8.48
CA VAL A 30 -22.25 -20.57 7.68
C VAL A 30 -21.74 -20.23 6.28
N TYR A 31 -20.54 -19.67 6.18
CA TYR A 31 -19.95 -19.34 4.87
C TYR A 31 -19.51 -20.58 4.11
N ARG A 32 -19.04 -21.63 4.77
CA ARG A 32 -18.71 -22.91 4.13
C ARG A 32 -19.98 -23.58 3.57
N ASP A 33 -21.06 -23.57 4.33
CA ASP A 33 -22.34 -24.11 3.90
C ASP A 33 -22.93 -23.28 2.76
N ALA A 34 -22.87 -21.94 2.85
CA ALA A 34 -23.25 -21.05 1.76
C ALA A 34 -22.37 -21.27 0.51
N ALA A 35 -21.07 -21.55 0.71
CA ALA A 35 -20.16 -21.89 -0.37
C ALA A 35 -20.55 -23.20 -1.10
N ALA A 36 -21.10 -24.15 -0.36
CA ALA A 36 -21.53 -25.43 -0.91
C ALA A 36 -22.92 -25.39 -1.58
N VAL A 37 -23.79 -24.48 -1.13
CA VAL A 37 -25.21 -24.41 -1.57
C VAL A 37 -25.40 -23.56 -2.85
N THR A 38 -24.53 -22.58 -3.12
CA THR A 38 -24.60 -21.79 -4.34
C THR A 38 -24.20 -22.65 -5.55
N GLY A 39 -25.18 -23.13 -6.30
CA GLY A 39 -25.10 -24.18 -7.32
C GLY A 39 -24.25 -23.89 -8.58
N GLY A 40 -23.15 -23.15 -8.46
CA GLY A 40 -22.23 -22.88 -9.57
C GLY A 40 -20.94 -22.19 -9.11
N PRO A 41 -19.93 -22.07 -9.99
CA PRO A 41 -18.71 -21.34 -9.68
C PRO A 41 -19.00 -19.84 -9.52
N ARG A 42 -18.35 -19.23 -8.52
CA ARG A 42 -18.42 -17.77 -8.33
C ARG A 42 -17.59 -17.05 -9.38
N PRO A 43 -17.85 -15.74 -9.57
CA PRO A 43 -16.96 -14.91 -10.37
C PRO A 43 -15.50 -15.10 -9.97
N PRO A 44 -14.57 -15.10 -10.94
CA PRO A 44 -13.16 -15.19 -10.64
C PRO A 44 -12.73 -14.07 -9.71
N LEU A 45 -11.92 -14.40 -8.71
CA LEU A 45 -11.38 -13.46 -7.75
C LEU A 45 -9.91 -13.18 -8.06
N ILE A 46 -9.52 -11.91 -8.07
CA ILE A 46 -8.13 -11.49 -8.17
C ILE A 46 -7.72 -10.85 -6.84
N LEU A 47 -6.65 -11.39 -6.22
CA LEU A 47 -6.01 -10.78 -5.06
C LEU A 47 -4.75 -10.03 -5.50
N ILE A 48 -4.67 -8.76 -5.13
CA ILE A 48 -3.55 -7.87 -5.44
C ILE A 48 -2.88 -7.45 -4.13
N PRO A 49 -1.61 -7.82 -3.89
CA PRO A 49 -0.89 -7.42 -2.69
C PRO A 49 -0.49 -5.94 -2.73
N GLY A 50 -0.11 -5.40 -1.57
CA GLY A 50 0.48 -4.07 -1.43
C GLY A 50 1.94 -4.01 -1.90
N ALA A 51 2.57 -2.86 -1.72
CA ALA A 51 4.01 -2.72 -1.86
C ALA A 51 4.72 -3.74 -0.95
N PHE A 52 5.85 -4.28 -1.41
CA PHE A 52 6.60 -5.36 -0.75
C PHE A 52 5.84 -6.69 -0.57
N GLY A 53 4.58 -6.78 -1.00
CA GLY A 53 3.75 -7.98 -0.86
C GLY A 53 3.99 -9.06 -1.94
N SER A 54 4.69 -8.73 -3.03
CA SER A 54 5.19 -9.70 -4.00
C SER A 54 6.65 -10.01 -3.74
N SER A 55 7.01 -11.29 -3.73
CA SER A 55 8.42 -11.71 -3.71
C SER A 55 9.04 -11.54 -5.09
N LEU A 56 10.26 -11.02 -5.14
CA LEU A 56 11.01 -10.72 -6.37
C LEU A 56 12.23 -11.61 -6.51
N ARG A 57 12.53 -12.05 -7.73
CA ARG A 57 13.73 -12.82 -8.06
C ARG A 57 14.23 -12.50 -9.47
N HIS A 58 15.47 -12.79 -9.74
CA HIS A 58 15.99 -12.79 -11.10
C HIS A 58 15.39 -13.95 -11.91
N ARG A 59 14.87 -13.65 -13.09
CA ARG A 59 14.17 -14.62 -13.96
C ARG A 59 15.10 -15.76 -14.41
N GLN A 60 16.35 -15.45 -14.73
CA GLN A 60 17.32 -16.41 -15.26
C GLN A 60 17.98 -17.24 -14.15
N THR A 61 18.55 -16.59 -13.14
CA THR A 61 19.32 -17.25 -12.07
C THR A 61 18.45 -17.82 -10.98
N ARG A 62 17.20 -17.34 -10.85
CA ARG A 62 16.26 -17.65 -9.77
C ARG A 62 16.68 -17.11 -8.39
N ASP A 63 17.71 -16.27 -8.35
CA ASP A 63 18.16 -15.66 -7.11
C ASP A 63 17.09 -14.70 -6.57
N GLU A 64 16.74 -14.87 -5.30
CA GLU A 64 15.76 -14.00 -4.61
C GLU A 64 16.38 -12.65 -4.33
N ILE A 65 15.68 -11.58 -4.73
CA ILE A 65 16.04 -10.19 -4.47
C ILE A 65 15.26 -9.67 -3.27
N TRP A 66 13.94 -9.82 -3.32
CA TRP A 66 13.05 -9.48 -2.20
C TRP A 66 12.60 -10.76 -1.53
N PRO A 67 12.78 -10.86 -0.21
CA PRO A 67 12.73 -12.13 0.47
C PRO A 67 11.34 -12.73 0.57
N ALA A 68 11.30 -14.03 0.24
CA ALA A 68 10.26 -14.93 0.68
C ALA A 68 10.61 -15.65 2.00
N SER A 69 11.84 -15.48 2.53
CA SER A 69 12.35 -16.21 3.70
C SER A 69 12.90 -15.30 4.80
N ASP A 70 12.76 -15.73 6.06
CA ASP A 70 13.24 -15.01 7.25
C ASP A 70 14.74 -14.68 7.26
N PRO A 71 15.66 -15.56 6.82
CA PRO A 71 17.08 -15.25 6.82
C PRO A 71 17.44 -14.02 5.96
N LYS A 72 16.79 -13.87 4.81
CA LYS A 72 17.04 -12.72 3.93
C LYS A 72 16.45 -11.45 4.50
N LEU A 73 15.29 -11.52 5.18
CA LEU A 73 14.68 -10.42 5.92
C LEU A 73 15.59 -9.91 7.07
N LEU A 74 16.32 -10.80 7.73
CA LEU A 74 17.17 -10.42 8.86
C LEU A 74 18.56 -9.92 8.43
N LEU A 75 19.13 -10.48 7.37
CA LEU A 75 20.55 -10.31 7.02
C LEU A 75 20.77 -9.57 5.69
N GLY A 76 19.72 -9.36 4.90
CA GLY A 76 19.81 -8.70 3.59
C GLY A 76 20.33 -7.27 3.70
N ASN A 77 21.14 -6.85 2.72
CA ASN A 77 21.58 -5.45 2.58
C ASN A 77 20.67 -4.65 1.65
N TYR A 78 19.75 -5.34 0.96
CA TYR A 78 18.73 -4.80 0.07
C TYR A 78 19.21 -3.93 -1.10
N ARG A 79 20.52 -3.88 -1.38
CA ARG A 79 21.06 -3.15 -2.54
C ARG A 79 20.62 -3.75 -3.86
N GLU A 80 20.30 -5.03 -3.87
CA GLU A 80 19.76 -5.75 -5.05
C GLU A 80 18.40 -5.22 -5.51
N LEU A 81 17.72 -4.40 -4.67
CA LEU A 81 16.49 -3.70 -5.02
C LEU A 81 16.73 -2.42 -5.81
N GLU A 82 17.97 -1.94 -5.90
CA GLU A 82 18.32 -0.76 -6.69
C GLU A 82 18.02 -1.02 -8.16
N MET A 83 17.29 -0.10 -8.80
CA MET A 83 16.99 -0.19 -10.23
C MET A 83 18.03 0.56 -11.03
N PRO A 84 18.60 -0.05 -12.09
CA PRO A 84 19.46 0.68 -13.02
C PRO A 84 18.67 1.78 -13.72
N ILE A 85 19.30 2.93 -13.90
CA ILE A 85 18.70 4.12 -14.52
C ILE A 85 19.30 4.30 -15.91
N ASP A 86 18.45 4.43 -16.92
CA ASP A 86 18.86 4.86 -18.25
C ASP A 86 19.17 6.37 -18.24
N PRO A 87 20.42 6.77 -18.57
CA PRO A 87 20.83 8.17 -18.43
C PRO A 87 20.19 9.12 -19.44
N ASP A 88 19.69 8.61 -20.56
CA ASP A 88 19.11 9.44 -21.63
C ASP A 88 17.60 9.63 -21.39
N SER A 89 16.91 8.56 -21.05
CA SER A 89 15.47 8.59 -20.85
C SER A 89 15.05 8.89 -19.40
N LEU A 90 15.94 8.70 -18.43
CA LEU A 90 15.63 8.74 -17.00
C LEU A 90 14.50 7.76 -16.63
N GLU A 91 14.48 6.59 -17.26
CA GLU A 91 13.55 5.51 -16.93
C GLU A 91 14.33 4.34 -16.28
N PRO A 92 13.65 3.52 -15.46
CA PRO A 92 14.27 2.31 -14.96
C PRO A 92 14.53 1.33 -16.11
N VAL A 93 15.75 0.77 -16.14
CA VAL A 93 16.12 -0.27 -17.10
C VAL A 93 15.63 -1.63 -16.60
N ALA A 94 15.10 -2.45 -17.51
CA ALA A 94 14.69 -3.80 -17.18
C ALA A 94 15.92 -4.62 -16.72
N ASP A 95 15.91 -5.05 -15.47
CA ASP A 95 17.00 -5.78 -14.81
C ASP A 95 16.80 -7.31 -14.80
N GLY A 96 15.76 -7.79 -15.47
CA GLY A 96 15.43 -9.22 -15.53
C GLY A 96 14.76 -9.76 -14.28
N VAL A 97 14.30 -8.89 -13.39
CA VAL A 97 13.56 -9.25 -12.19
C VAL A 97 12.11 -9.58 -12.52
N GLU A 98 11.54 -10.56 -11.80
CA GLU A 98 10.13 -10.93 -11.89
C GLU A 98 9.52 -11.07 -10.50
N ALA A 99 8.25 -10.67 -10.35
CA ALA A 99 7.43 -11.05 -9.20
C ALA A 99 6.98 -12.51 -9.39
N TYR A 100 7.20 -13.38 -8.39
CA TYR A 100 6.98 -14.82 -8.56
C TYR A 100 6.11 -15.48 -7.51
N ALA A 101 5.98 -14.89 -6.33
CA ALA A 101 5.17 -15.41 -5.22
C ALA A 101 4.55 -14.27 -4.42
N ILE A 102 3.45 -14.55 -3.72
CA ILE A 102 2.90 -13.65 -2.71
C ILE A 102 3.59 -13.90 -1.37
N PHE A 103 3.92 -12.82 -0.66
CA PHE A 103 4.58 -12.88 0.62
C PHE A 103 3.59 -13.29 1.73
N ARG A 104 3.50 -14.59 2.03
CA ARG A 104 2.51 -15.11 2.97
C ARG A 104 2.84 -14.81 4.42
N GLN A 105 4.10 -15.05 4.81
CA GLN A 105 4.57 -14.95 6.20
C GLN A 105 6.05 -14.56 6.24
N GLY A 106 6.47 -13.83 7.27
CA GLY A 106 7.88 -13.52 7.53
C GLY A 106 8.08 -13.03 8.96
N LEU A 107 9.21 -13.42 9.58
CA LEU A 107 9.57 -13.07 10.97
C LEU A 107 8.45 -13.38 11.98
N GLY A 108 7.75 -14.48 11.80
CA GLY A 108 6.65 -14.91 12.67
C GLY A 108 5.36 -14.07 12.52
N ARG A 109 5.26 -13.22 11.49
CA ARG A 109 4.07 -12.43 11.18
C ARG A 109 3.41 -12.94 9.90
N ASP A 110 2.09 -12.95 9.92
CA ASP A 110 1.29 -13.21 8.71
C ASP A 110 1.05 -11.91 7.94
N PHE A 111 1.12 -12.00 6.62
CA PHE A 111 0.80 -10.91 5.70
C PHE A 111 -0.40 -11.28 4.83
N TYR A 112 -0.29 -12.38 4.06
CA TYR A 112 -1.38 -12.84 3.18
C TYR A 112 -1.73 -14.32 3.40
N GLY A 113 -1.07 -15.03 4.33
CA GLY A 113 -1.30 -16.45 4.58
C GLY A 113 -2.72 -16.72 5.00
N GLN A 114 -3.19 -16.04 6.06
CA GLN A 114 -4.51 -16.26 6.64
C GLN A 114 -5.66 -15.92 5.67
N VAL A 115 -5.58 -14.80 4.94
CA VAL A 115 -6.63 -14.46 3.97
C VAL A 115 -6.70 -15.46 2.83
N LEU A 116 -5.55 -15.97 2.37
CA LEU A 116 -5.50 -17.02 1.35
C LEU A 116 -6.11 -18.32 1.87
N ASP A 117 -5.78 -18.71 3.08
CA ASP A 117 -6.32 -19.92 3.72
C ASP A 117 -7.84 -19.77 3.92
N THR A 118 -8.34 -18.62 4.34
CA THR A 118 -9.77 -18.33 4.47
C THR A 118 -10.48 -18.43 3.12
N LEU A 119 -9.94 -17.80 2.08
CA LEU A 119 -10.53 -17.87 0.73
C LEU A 119 -10.56 -19.31 0.19
N GLN A 120 -9.52 -20.11 0.48
CA GLN A 120 -9.46 -21.50 0.02
C GLN A 120 -10.34 -22.45 0.85
N GLN A 121 -10.21 -22.42 2.19
CA GLN A 121 -10.81 -23.42 3.08
C GLN A 121 -12.27 -23.10 3.41
N VAL A 122 -12.61 -21.82 3.54
CA VAL A 122 -13.96 -21.36 3.87
C VAL A 122 -14.68 -20.87 2.62
N GLY A 123 -14.00 -20.06 1.80
CA GLY A 123 -14.54 -19.49 0.58
C GLY A 123 -14.69 -20.47 -0.58
N GLY A 124 -14.02 -21.63 -0.54
CA GLY A 124 -14.07 -22.64 -1.59
C GLY A 124 -13.34 -22.24 -2.87
N TYR A 125 -12.48 -21.22 -2.82
CA TYR A 125 -11.66 -20.79 -3.95
C TYR A 125 -10.43 -21.68 -4.11
N ARG A 126 -10.04 -21.92 -5.37
CA ARG A 126 -8.79 -22.60 -5.72
C ARG A 126 -7.83 -21.60 -6.38
N ILE A 127 -6.60 -21.50 -5.90
CA ILE A 127 -5.56 -20.68 -6.54
C ILE A 127 -5.23 -21.29 -7.90
N CYS A 128 -5.37 -20.51 -8.96
CA CYS A 128 -5.18 -20.89 -10.35
C CYS A 128 -4.21 -19.96 -11.06
N SER A 129 -3.58 -20.45 -12.11
CA SER A 129 -2.84 -19.65 -13.08
C SER A 129 -3.71 -19.46 -14.34
N ALA A 130 -3.70 -18.25 -14.87
CA ALA A 130 -4.35 -17.96 -16.16
C ALA A 130 -3.52 -18.54 -17.34
N GLY A 131 -4.15 -18.65 -18.49
CA GLY A 131 -3.51 -19.14 -19.72
C GLY A 131 -3.84 -20.59 -20.07
N LYS A 132 -4.90 -21.16 -19.46
CA LYS A 132 -5.39 -22.51 -19.78
C LYS A 132 -6.92 -22.51 -19.82
N PRO A 133 -7.56 -23.01 -20.89
CA PRO A 133 -9.00 -23.17 -20.95
C PRO A 133 -9.52 -23.97 -19.74
N ILE A 134 -10.65 -23.54 -19.20
CA ILE A 134 -11.18 -24.10 -17.94
C ILE A 134 -11.86 -25.43 -18.13
N GLY A 135 -12.45 -25.68 -19.30
CA GLY A 135 -13.25 -26.90 -19.56
C GLY A 135 -14.45 -26.99 -18.60
N ASP A 136 -14.78 -28.21 -18.19
CA ASP A 136 -15.94 -28.50 -17.33
C ASP A 136 -15.65 -28.32 -15.81
N ASP A 137 -14.55 -27.66 -15.45
CA ASP A 137 -14.16 -27.47 -14.03
C ASP A 137 -15.00 -26.35 -13.38
N SER A 138 -15.89 -26.75 -12.51
CA SER A 138 -16.86 -25.88 -11.79
C SER A 138 -16.32 -25.21 -10.52
N CYS A 139 -15.00 -25.21 -10.26
CA CYS A 139 -14.46 -24.60 -9.05
C CYS A 139 -14.42 -23.06 -9.15
N SER A 140 -14.68 -22.39 -8.03
CA SER A 140 -14.41 -20.95 -7.88
C SER A 140 -12.90 -20.69 -7.91
N ARG A 141 -12.45 -19.71 -8.70
CA ARG A 141 -11.03 -19.49 -9.00
C ARG A 141 -10.50 -18.22 -8.37
N LEU A 142 -9.34 -18.34 -7.73
CA LEU A 142 -8.55 -17.23 -7.20
C LEU A 142 -7.29 -17.06 -8.05
N TYR A 143 -7.06 -15.87 -8.54
CA TYR A 143 -5.85 -15.48 -9.23
C TYR A 143 -5.06 -14.48 -8.39
N LEU A 144 -3.74 -14.54 -8.46
CA LEU A 144 -2.84 -13.60 -7.78
C LEU A 144 -2.26 -12.66 -8.83
N HIS A 145 -2.53 -11.37 -8.70
CA HIS A 145 -1.84 -10.37 -9.51
C HIS A 145 -0.57 -9.92 -8.81
N LEU A 146 0.54 -10.59 -9.10
CA LEU A 146 1.86 -10.26 -8.59
C LEU A 146 2.52 -9.22 -9.49
N TYR A 147 3.16 -8.22 -8.90
CA TYR A 147 3.83 -7.16 -9.65
C TYR A 147 5.13 -6.72 -8.96
N ASP A 148 6.04 -6.19 -9.75
CA ASP A 148 7.26 -5.57 -9.23
C ASP A 148 6.91 -4.18 -8.65
N PHE A 149 6.88 -4.10 -7.32
CA PHE A 149 6.50 -2.89 -6.59
C PHE A 149 7.49 -1.72 -6.74
N ARG A 150 8.68 -1.97 -7.30
CA ARG A 150 9.66 -0.92 -7.61
C ARG A 150 9.21 -0.07 -8.79
N LEU A 151 8.48 -0.68 -9.73
CA LEU A 151 7.96 -0.04 -10.93
C LEU A 151 6.69 0.77 -10.64
N ASP A 152 6.28 1.57 -11.60
CA ASP A 152 5.10 2.42 -11.48
C ASP A 152 3.78 1.63 -11.55
N ASN A 153 2.74 2.15 -10.87
CA ASN A 153 1.42 1.54 -10.80
C ASN A 153 0.72 1.41 -12.19
N PRO A 154 0.81 2.36 -13.13
CA PRO A 154 0.28 2.19 -14.49
C PRO A 154 0.87 0.98 -15.22
N ASN A 155 2.15 0.65 -14.99
CA ASN A 155 2.76 -0.55 -15.55
C ASN A 155 2.17 -1.83 -14.91
N ALA A 156 1.97 -1.84 -13.61
CA ALA A 156 1.31 -2.94 -12.90
C ALA A 156 -0.16 -3.09 -13.32
N ALA A 157 -0.88 -1.97 -13.54
CA ALA A 157 -2.25 -1.97 -14.03
C ALA A 157 -2.38 -2.56 -15.45
N ARG A 158 -1.39 -2.34 -16.32
CA ARG A 158 -1.31 -3.01 -17.63
C ARG A 158 -1.17 -4.51 -17.50
N GLY A 159 -0.37 -4.98 -16.53
CA GLY A 159 -0.29 -6.39 -16.18
C GLY A 159 -1.62 -6.96 -15.70
N LEU A 160 -2.36 -6.21 -14.86
CA LEU A 160 -3.71 -6.59 -14.41
C LEU A 160 -4.70 -6.68 -15.59
N ALA A 161 -4.68 -5.72 -16.50
CA ALA A 161 -5.52 -5.76 -17.70
C ALA A 161 -5.22 -7.00 -18.56
N THR A 162 -3.96 -7.39 -18.67
CA THR A 162 -3.55 -8.60 -19.38
C THR A 162 -4.06 -9.85 -18.66
N LEU A 163 -3.97 -9.91 -17.33
CA LEU A 163 -4.50 -11.02 -16.53
C LEU A 163 -6.01 -11.15 -16.71
N VAL A 164 -6.76 -10.04 -16.63
CA VAL A 164 -8.23 -10.06 -16.80
C VAL A 164 -8.62 -10.58 -18.19
N ARG A 165 -7.99 -10.08 -19.27
CA ARG A 165 -8.25 -10.57 -20.62
C ARG A 165 -7.93 -12.08 -20.76
N GLN A 166 -6.88 -12.55 -20.11
CA GLN A 166 -6.54 -13.97 -20.14
C GLN A 166 -7.56 -14.81 -19.38
N ILE A 167 -8.06 -14.34 -18.23
CA ILE A 167 -9.13 -15.00 -17.47
C ILE A 167 -10.39 -15.09 -18.33
N GLN A 168 -10.80 -14.00 -18.99
CA GLN A 168 -11.94 -13.98 -19.90
C GLN A 168 -11.78 -14.98 -21.05
N ALA A 169 -10.58 -15.06 -21.65
CA ALA A 169 -10.27 -16.01 -22.70
C ALA A 169 -10.32 -17.48 -22.21
N ASP A 170 -9.78 -17.76 -21.03
CA ASP A 170 -9.79 -19.09 -20.41
C ASP A 170 -11.22 -19.58 -20.12
N HIS A 171 -12.13 -18.65 -19.79
CA HIS A 171 -13.55 -18.92 -19.58
C HIS A 171 -14.37 -18.93 -20.89
N GLY A 172 -13.81 -18.47 -22.01
CA GLY A 172 -14.53 -18.32 -23.27
C GLY A 172 -15.61 -17.24 -23.25
N ASP A 173 -15.56 -16.31 -22.28
CA ASP A 173 -16.52 -15.22 -22.09
C ASP A 173 -15.81 -13.86 -22.01
N PRO A 174 -15.81 -13.07 -23.08
CA PRO A 174 -15.19 -11.75 -23.09
C PRO A 174 -15.93 -10.71 -22.23
N SER A 175 -17.15 -11.01 -21.79
CA SER A 175 -17.97 -10.15 -20.91
C SER A 175 -17.86 -10.52 -19.43
N LEU A 176 -17.13 -11.59 -19.11
CA LEU A 176 -16.94 -12.05 -17.74
C LEU A 176 -16.36 -10.96 -16.87
N GLN A 177 -17.02 -10.71 -15.75
CA GLN A 177 -16.54 -9.79 -14.72
C GLN A 177 -15.81 -10.56 -13.62
N VAL A 178 -14.81 -9.90 -13.02
CA VAL A 178 -14.03 -10.43 -11.90
C VAL A 178 -14.29 -9.63 -10.63
N ASP A 179 -14.09 -10.27 -9.48
CA ASP A 179 -13.96 -9.58 -8.21
C ASP A 179 -12.49 -9.25 -7.96
N ILE A 180 -12.20 -8.08 -7.39
CA ILE A 180 -10.84 -7.66 -7.05
C ILE A 180 -10.77 -7.32 -5.57
N VAL A 181 -9.84 -7.98 -4.86
CA VAL A 181 -9.41 -7.61 -3.51
C VAL A 181 -8.01 -7.06 -3.60
N ALA A 182 -7.83 -5.78 -3.27
CA ALA A 182 -6.57 -5.09 -3.44
C ALA A 182 -6.12 -4.41 -2.15
N HIS A 183 -4.94 -4.80 -1.67
CA HIS A 183 -4.37 -4.28 -0.43
C HIS A 183 -3.40 -3.13 -0.69
N SER A 184 -3.49 -2.07 0.13
CA SER A 184 -2.50 -0.98 0.16
C SER A 184 -2.25 -0.37 -1.23
N ASN A 185 -1.00 -0.28 -1.69
CA ASN A 185 -0.61 0.19 -3.04
C ASN A 185 -1.31 -0.60 -4.16
N GLY A 186 -1.62 -1.89 -3.94
CA GLY A 186 -2.40 -2.70 -4.88
C GLY A 186 -3.78 -2.10 -5.18
N GLY A 187 -4.37 -1.38 -4.21
CA GLY A 187 -5.62 -0.66 -4.41
C GLY A 187 -5.46 0.57 -5.33
N LEU A 188 -4.33 1.26 -5.28
CA LEU A 188 -4.04 2.38 -6.18
C LEU A 188 -3.95 1.92 -7.63
N LEU A 189 -3.21 0.83 -7.88
CA LEU A 189 -3.13 0.25 -9.23
C LEU A 189 -4.47 -0.31 -9.72
N ALA A 190 -5.30 -0.92 -8.83
CA ALA A 190 -6.62 -1.41 -9.18
C ALA A 190 -7.57 -0.27 -9.54
N ARG A 191 -7.53 0.86 -8.82
CA ARG A 191 -8.27 2.08 -9.17
C ARG A 191 -7.82 2.65 -10.52
N TYR A 192 -6.51 2.67 -10.78
CA TYR A 192 -6.00 3.12 -12.08
C TYR A 192 -6.49 2.20 -13.19
N PHE A 193 -6.40 0.88 -13.02
CA PHE A 193 -6.95 -0.09 -13.97
C PHE A 193 -8.45 0.13 -14.22
N ALA A 194 -9.26 0.28 -13.15
CA ALA A 194 -10.69 0.50 -13.30
C ALA A 194 -11.00 1.71 -14.20
N ARG A 195 -10.28 2.80 -14.02
CA ARG A 195 -10.50 4.08 -14.72
C ARG A 195 -9.91 4.12 -16.12
N TYR A 196 -8.72 3.53 -16.33
CA TYR A 196 -7.93 3.72 -17.54
C TYR A 196 -7.58 2.41 -18.27
N GLY A 197 -7.90 1.23 -17.69
CA GLY A 197 -7.53 -0.06 -18.27
C GLY A 197 -6.01 -0.25 -18.35
N ASP A 198 -5.50 -0.45 -19.56
CA ASP A 198 -4.07 -0.61 -19.84
C ASP A 198 -3.40 0.67 -20.42
N ALA A 199 -4.12 1.79 -20.38
CA ALA A 199 -3.59 3.05 -20.88
C ALA A 199 -2.33 3.49 -20.11
N ALA A 200 -1.38 4.07 -20.82
CA ALA A 200 -0.22 4.69 -20.21
C ALA A 200 -0.62 5.98 -19.48
N LEU A 201 0.08 6.31 -18.39
CA LEU A 201 -0.07 7.59 -17.73
C LEU A 201 0.47 8.70 -18.64
N PRO A 202 -0.37 9.66 -19.08
CA PRO A 202 0.09 10.74 -19.92
C PRO A 202 1.06 11.67 -19.17
N ALA A 203 2.12 12.08 -19.85
CA ALA A 203 3.11 13.01 -19.29
C ALA A 203 2.53 14.42 -19.15
N GLU A 204 1.64 14.82 -20.04
CA GLU A 204 1.02 16.14 -20.11
C GLU A 204 -0.48 16.03 -20.44
N GLY A 205 -1.21 17.13 -20.31
CA GLY A 205 -2.63 17.21 -20.64
C GLY A 205 -3.57 16.78 -19.52
N SER A 206 -4.86 16.78 -19.79
CA SER A 206 -5.93 16.37 -18.87
C SER A 206 -6.08 14.85 -18.80
N PHE A 207 -6.71 14.38 -17.74
CA PHE A 207 -7.11 12.98 -17.59
C PHE A 207 -8.61 12.84 -17.88
N GLU A 208 -8.93 11.91 -18.78
CA GLU A 208 -10.32 11.53 -19.07
C GLU A 208 -10.49 10.04 -18.79
N PRO A 209 -11.14 9.66 -17.68
CA PRO A 209 -11.39 8.27 -17.37
C PRO A 209 -12.26 7.63 -18.44
N THR A 210 -11.76 6.58 -19.07
CA THR A 210 -12.50 5.79 -20.07
C THR A 210 -13.36 4.71 -19.44
N CYS A 211 -13.16 4.43 -18.14
CA CYS A 211 -13.76 3.34 -17.38
C CYS A 211 -13.59 1.96 -18.06
N ALA A 212 -12.50 1.81 -18.84
CA ALA A 212 -12.25 0.63 -19.63
C ALA A 212 -12.12 -0.64 -18.77
N GLY A 213 -11.43 -0.53 -17.62
CA GLY A 213 -11.30 -1.63 -16.68
C GLY A 213 -12.55 -1.87 -15.86
N ALA A 214 -13.33 -0.82 -15.53
CA ALA A 214 -14.53 -0.91 -14.71
C ALA A 214 -15.54 -1.92 -15.25
N ARG A 215 -15.70 -2.02 -16.58
CA ARG A 215 -16.61 -2.96 -17.24
C ARG A 215 -16.29 -4.42 -16.96
N SER A 216 -15.04 -4.72 -16.62
CA SER A 216 -14.56 -6.06 -16.29
C SER A 216 -14.61 -6.36 -14.79
N ILE A 217 -15.00 -5.40 -13.95
CA ILE A 217 -15.03 -5.54 -12.50
C ILE A 217 -16.46 -5.63 -12.02
N ARG A 218 -16.80 -6.73 -11.31
CA ARG A 218 -18.07 -6.85 -10.60
C ARG A 218 -18.01 -6.12 -9.26
N ARG A 219 -16.92 -6.37 -8.49
CA ARG A 219 -16.68 -5.77 -7.18
C ARG A 219 -15.22 -5.39 -7.01
N LEU A 220 -14.99 -4.22 -6.42
CA LEU A 220 -13.67 -3.72 -6.05
C LEU A 220 -13.62 -3.52 -4.53
N LEU A 221 -12.79 -4.31 -3.85
CA LEU A 221 -12.58 -4.25 -2.41
C LEU A 221 -11.19 -3.68 -2.13
N LEU A 222 -11.13 -2.47 -1.60
CA LEU A 222 -9.90 -1.76 -1.26
C LEU A 222 -9.59 -1.95 0.22
N VAL A 223 -8.43 -2.51 0.55
CA VAL A 223 -8.02 -2.82 1.92
C VAL A 223 -6.81 -1.98 2.29
N GLY A 224 -6.93 -1.08 3.24
CA GLY A 224 -5.83 -0.20 3.64
C GLY A 224 -5.26 0.67 2.50
N THR A 225 -6.04 0.98 1.48
CA THR A 225 -5.55 1.72 0.30
C THR A 225 -5.37 3.20 0.61
N PRO A 226 -4.16 3.77 0.38
CA PRO A 226 -3.88 5.19 0.62
C PRO A 226 -4.44 6.05 -0.52
N ASN A 227 -5.76 6.26 -0.57
CA ASN A 227 -6.43 6.95 -1.67
C ASN A 227 -6.01 8.42 -1.85
N LEU A 228 -5.51 9.06 -0.78
CA LEU A 228 -4.85 10.37 -0.83
C LEU A 228 -3.37 10.29 -0.40
N GLY A 229 -2.75 9.13 -0.62
CA GLY A 229 -1.37 8.89 -0.25
C GLY A 229 -1.13 8.69 1.25
N THR A 230 0.12 8.55 1.61
CA THR A 230 0.58 8.34 2.99
C THR A 230 1.97 8.95 3.21
N ALA A 231 2.35 9.21 4.45
CA ALA A 231 3.68 9.73 4.79
C ALA A 231 4.81 8.73 4.53
N GLN A 232 4.54 7.42 4.57
CA GLN A 232 5.56 6.36 4.51
C GLN A 232 6.51 6.47 3.32
N PRO A 233 6.08 6.72 2.06
CA PRO A 233 7.00 6.88 0.93
C PRO A 233 7.96 8.07 1.08
N VAL A 234 7.50 9.18 1.66
CA VAL A 234 8.37 10.33 1.96
C VAL A 234 9.43 9.94 2.99
N LEU A 235 9.03 9.24 4.06
CA LEU A 235 9.95 8.74 5.08
C LEU A 235 10.96 7.75 4.48
N SER A 236 10.53 6.88 3.57
CA SER A 236 11.43 5.94 2.86
C SER A 236 12.49 6.67 2.02
N LEU A 237 12.13 7.80 1.40
CA LEU A 237 13.07 8.65 0.67
C LEU A 237 13.97 9.49 1.59
N LEU A 238 13.56 9.74 2.84
CA LEU A 238 14.33 10.51 3.81
C LEU A 238 15.32 9.64 4.60
N ARG A 239 14.95 8.42 4.98
CA ARG A 239 15.72 7.58 5.90
C ARG A 239 15.85 6.11 5.49
N GLY A 240 15.23 5.72 4.39
CA GLY A 240 15.11 4.32 3.97
C GLY A 240 13.89 3.64 4.57
N GLU A 241 13.68 2.38 4.19
CA GLU A 241 12.55 1.56 4.67
C GLU A 241 13.03 0.52 5.68
N GLU A 242 12.49 0.53 6.89
CA GLU A 242 12.88 -0.40 7.94
C GLU A 242 12.28 -1.79 7.71
N ILE A 243 13.14 -2.80 7.62
CA ILE A 243 12.77 -4.20 7.45
C ILE A 243 13.42 -5.03 8.55
N GLY A 244 12.65 -5.41 9.56
CA GLY A 244 13.15 -6.20 10.69
C GLY A 244 14.29 -5.49 11.43
N LEU A 245 15.52 -6.01 11.33
CA LEU A 245 16.73 -5.44 11.95
C LEU A 245 17.58 -4.62 10.98
N ARG A 246 17.14 -4.47 9.75
CA ARG A 246 17.85 -3.78 8.66
C ARG A 246 16.94 -2.74 8.01
N SER A 247 17.49 -1.98 7.09
CA SER A 247 16.72 -1.04 6.27
C SER A 247 17.13 -1.14 4.81
N ILE A 248 16.16 -0.94 3.92
CA ILE A 248 16.44 -0.64 2.52
C ILE A 248 16.98 0.79 2.50
N PRO A 249 18.18 1.03 1.96
CA PRO A 249 18.75 2.37 1.93
C PRO A 249 17.87 3.36 1.13
N GLN A 250 17.82 4.63 1.54
CA GLN A 250 17.04 5.63 0.84
C GLN A 250 17.52 5.90 -0.59
N GLU A 251 18.80 5.76 -0.88
CA GLU A 251 19.35 5.84 -2.23
C GLU A 251 18.81 4.73 -3.14
N VAL A 252 18.53 3.55 -2.60
CA VAL A 252 17.85 2.45 -3.32
C VAL A 252 16.38 2.79 -3.52
N MET A 253 15.68 3.26 -2.47
CA MET A 253 14.28 3.67 -2.58
C MET A 253 14.08 4.78 -3.61
N ALA A 254 15.04 5.70 -3.75
CA ALA A 254 15.02 6.79 -4.72
C ALA A 254 15.10 6.32 -6.20
N THR A 255 15.54 5.07 -6.46
CA THR A 255 15.53 4.47 -7.80
C THR A 255 14.23 3.75 -8.16
N CYS A 256 13.26 3.68 -7.22
CA CYS A 256 12.01 2.95 -7.40
C CYS A 256 10.85 3.91 -7.71
N PRO A 257 10.39 4.04 -8.97
CA PRO A 257 9.29 4.95 -9.34
C PRO A 257 8.00 4.75 -8.53
N GLY A 258 7.68 3.49 -8.18
CA GLY A 258 6.48 3.14 -7.41
C GLY A 258 6.38 3.87 -6.07
N VAL A 259 7.52 4.23 -5.46
CA VAL A 259 7.57 4.95 -4.18
C VAL A 259 6.89 6.31 -4.29
N THR A 260 7.12 7.05 -5.38
CA THR A 260 6.57 8.40 -5.55
C THR A 260 5.06 8.43 -5.74
N GLN A 261 4.45 7.30 -6.10
CA GLN A 261 3.03 7.20 -6.46
C GLN A 261 2.09 6.92 -5.28
N ALA A 262 2.64 6.62 -4.11
CA ALA A 262 1.87 6.53 -2.87
C ALA A 262 2.20 7.68 -1.89
N MET A 263 2.97 8.68 -2.34
CA MET A 263 3.24 9.90 -1.58
C MET A 263 1.96 10.69 -1.30
N PRO A 264 1.96 11.56 -0.27
CA PRO A 264 0.85 12.42 0.05
C PRO A 264 0.32 13.19 -1.17
N HIS A 265 -1.00 13.17 -1.36
CA HIS A 265 -1.65 13.82 -2.49
C HIS A 265 -1.34 15.33 -2.54
N PRO A 266 -1.07 15.94 -3.71
CA PRO A 266 -0.71 17.36 -3.81
C PRO A 266 -1.71 18.33 -3.19
N SER A 267 -3.00 17.95 -3.12
CA SER A 267 -4.05 18.77 -2.55
C SER A 267 -4.14 18.74 -1.02
N VAL A 268 -3.34 17.88 -0.35
CA VAL A 268 -3.38 17.72 1.10
C VAL A 268 -2.15 18.40 1.73
N PRO A 269 -2.31 19.24 2.78
CA PRO A 269 -1.17 19.85 3.47
C PRO A 269 -0.47 18.80 4.35
N TRP A 270 0.73 18.40 3.96
CA TRP A 270 1.50 17.37 4.66
C TRP A 270 2.65 17.90 5.50
N LEU A 271 3.03 19.17 5.32
CA LEU A 271 4.08 19.82 6.05
C LEU A 271 3.51 20.97 6.88
N VAL A 272 3.89 21.00 8.14
CA VAL A 272 3.54 22.09 9.08
C VAL A 272 4.81 22.63 9.73
N ASP A 273 4.79 23.92 10.07
CA ASP A 273 5.86 24.57 10.82
C ASP A 273 5.80 24.21 12.31
N MET A 274 6.73 24.73 13.09
CA MET A 274 6.82 24.52 14.53
C MET A 274 5.64 25.12 15.31
N ARG A 275 4.77 25.91 14.68
CA ARG A 275 3.54 26.47 15.26
C ARG A 275 2.28 25.72 14.81
N GLY A 276 2.44 24.66 14.01
CA GLY A 276 1.36 23.89 13.43
C GLY A 276 0.71 24.54 12.21
N ASN A 277 1.28 25.63 11.66
CA ASN A 277 0.77 26.25 10.44
C ASN A 277 1.24 25.46 9.21
N ARG A 278 0.37 25.40 8.20
CA ARG A 278 0.71 24.81 6.91
C ARG A 278 1.97 25.48 6.31
N ILE A 279 2.91 24.66 5.85
CA ILE A 279 3.99 25.06 4.98
C ILE A 279 3.52 24.85 3.53
N ASP A 280 3.57 25.89 2.74
CA ASP A 280 3.25 25.82 1.30
C ASP A 280 4.49 25.32 0.55
N ALA A 281 4.76 24.04 0.67
CA ALA A 281 5.87 23.34 0.01
C ALA A 281 5.34 22.09 -0.70
N ASP A 282 5.72 21.98 -1.96
CA ASP A 282 5.29 20.90 -2.82
C ASP A 282 6.27 19.73 -2.76
N LEU A 283 5.83 18.58 -2.22
CA LEU A 283 6.66 17.36 -2.13
C LEU A 283 7.01 16.77 -3.51
N TYR A 284 6.30 17.13 -4.56
CA TYR A 284 6.57 16.67 -5.92
C TYR A 284 7.48 17.61 -6.71
N ASP A 285 7.87 18.76 -6.12
CA ASP A 285 8.89 19.64 -6.67
C ASP A 285 10.25 19.32 -6.06
N LEU A 286 11.22 18.96 -6.91
CA LEU A 286 12.59 18.69 -6.48
C LEU A 286 13.24 19.90 -5.76
N ALA A 287 12.78 21.13 -6.05
CA ALA A 287 13.26 22.31 -5.35
C ALA A 287 12.95 22.28 -3.85
N THR A 288 11.81 21.70 -3.43
CA THR A 288 11.48 21.48 -2.03
C THR A 288 12.53 20.61 -1.35
N TRP A 289 12.89 19.48 -1.96
CA TRP A 289 13.90 18.55 -1.43
C TRP A 289 15.28 19.20 -1.34
N ARG A 290 15.65 20.00 -2.35
CA ARG A 290 16.91 20.75 -2.36
C ARG A 290 16.95 21.81 -1.26
N ASN A 291 15.87 22.57 -1.10
CA ASN A 291 15.79 23.67 -0.15
C ASN A 291 15.82 23.17 1.30
N PHE A 292 15.21 22.03 1.55
CA PHE A 292 15.25 21.39 2.87
C PHE A 292 16.49 20.51 3.10
N GLY A 293 17.29 20.24 2.07
CA GLY A 293 18.44 19.34 2.17
C GLY A 293 18.05 17.88 2.37
N TRP A 294 16.94 17.44 1.78
CA TRP A 294 16.36 16.11 1.97
C TRP A 294 16.75 15.12 0.86
N GLY A 295 16.69 13.81 1.20
CA GLY A 295 16.98 12.74 0.24
C GLY A 295 18.38 12.88 -0.37
N PRO A 296 18.54 12.85 -1.70
CA PRO A 296 19.86 12.97 -2.36
C PRO A 296 20.51 14.35 -2.22
N PHE A 297 19.90 15.30 -1.50
CA PHE A 297 20.49 16.58 -1.14
C PHE A 297 20.99 16.63 0.31
N ASP A 298 20.68 15.62 1.13
CA ASP A 298 21.33 15.46 2.44
C ASP A 298 22.82 15.12 2.23
N PRO A 299 23.77 15.85 2.89
CA PRO A 299 25.20 15.63 2.67
C PRO A 299 25.68 14.19 2.99
N LYS A 300 25.07 13.52 3.97
CA LYS A 300 25.44 12.16 4.35
C LYS A 300 24.95 11.15 3.29
N ILE A 301 23.74 11.33 2.79
CA ILE A 301 23.17 10.49 1.73
C ILE A 301 23.96 10.70 0.44
N ALA A 302 24.22 11.96 0.07
CA ALA A 302 24.99 12.29 -1.13
C ALA A 302 26.39 11.67 -1.07
N SER A 303 27.11 11.78 0.06
CA SER A 303 28.43 11.15 0.24
C SER A 303 28.37 9.63 0.09
N ARG A 304 27.40 8.99 0.74
CA ARG A 304 27.23 7.54 0.66
C ARG A 304 26.86 7.08 -0.77
N THR A 305 25.97 7.80 -1.45
CA THR A 305 25.63 7.53 -2.86
C THR A 305 26.89 7.60 -3.75
N ILE A 306 27.72 8.63 -3.59
CA ILE A 306 28.97 8.78 -4.33
C ILE A 306 29.91 7.61 -4.08
N GLU A 307 30.10 7.20 -2.83
CA GLU A 307 30.96 6.08 -2.48
C GLU A 307 30.44 4.76 -3.04
N MET A 308 29.12 4.52 -3.00
CA MET A 308 28.49 3.31 -3.52
C MET A 308 28.70 3.14 -5.03
N HIS A 309 28.83 4.25 -5.79
CA HIS A 309 28.89 4.26 -7.25
C HIS A 309 30.30 4.64 -7.78
N GLY A 310 31.33 4.11 -7.14
CA GLY A 310 32.71 4.19 -7.61
C GLY A 310 33.48 5.42 -7.14
N GLY A 311 32.91 6.25 -6.26
CA GLY A 311 33.56 7.42 -5.69
C GLY A 311 33.91 8.50 -6.74
N GLY A 312 34.64 9.53 -6.32
CA GLY A 312 35.24 10.53 -7.20
C GLY A 312 34.26 11.12 -8.24
N ALA A 313 34.69 11.19 -9.50
CA ALA A 313 33.88 11.73 -10.59
C ALA A 313 32.70 10.84 -10.98
N ALA A 314 32.89 9.53 -11.02
CA ALA A 314 31.86 8.56 -11.38
C ALA A 314 30.68 8.62 -10.40
N GLY A 315 30.94 8.57 -9.10
CA GLY A 315 29.89 8.66 -8.07
C GLY A 315 29.17 10.00 -8.09
N ARG A 316 29.88 11.11 -8.36
CA ARG A 316 29.21 12.43 -8.52
C ARG A 316 28.30 12.48 -9.75
N SER A 317 28.71 11.86 -10.87
CA SER A 317 27.87 11.75 -12.07
C SER A 317 26.63 10.94 -11.77
N TYR A 318 26.76 9.82 -11.05
CA TYR A 318 25.60 9.01 -10.65
C TYR A 318 24.66 9.78 -9.70
N LEU A 319 25.18 10.52 -8.73
CA LEU A 319 24.34 11.34 -7.85
C LEU A 319 23.56 12.41 -8.63
N SER A 320 24.15 12.99 -9.67
CA SER A 320 23.43 13.92 -10.58
C SER A 320 22.31 13.19 -11.31
N LEU A 321 22.62 12.04 -11.90
CA LEU A 321 21.65 11.20 -12.59
C LEU A 321 20.48 10.80 -11.67
N LEU A 322 20.77 10.40 -10.43
CA LEU A 322 19.74 10.05 -9.44
C LEU A 322 18.82 11.23 -9.11
N ARG A 323 19.38 12.46 -9.02
CA ARG A 323 18.58 13.68 -8.79
C ARG A 323 17.65 13.98 -9.96
N ASP A 324 18.16 13.86 -11.19
CA ASP A 324 17.36 14.09 -12.40
C ASP A 324 16.28 13.01 -12.57
N PHE A 325 16.61 11.76 -12.27
CA PHE A 325 15.66 10.65 -12.21
C PHE A 325 14.55 10.91 -11.17
N LEU A 326 14.92 11.29 -9.95
CA LEU A 326 13.97 11.60 -8.90
C LEU A 326 13.06 12.77 -9.29
N ALA A 327 13.59 13.83 -9.91
CA ALA A 327 12.79 14.96 -10.41
C ALA A 327 11.69 14.50 -11.36
N LYS A 328 12.05 13.67 -12.34
CA LYS A 328 11.11 13.11 -13.31
C LYS A 328 10.03 12.27 -12.64
N HIS A 329 10.44 11.36 -11.72
CA HIS A 329 9.50 10.45 -11.10
C HIS A 329 8.65 11.10 -10.01
N LEU A 330 9.09 12.16 -9.36
CA LEU A 330 8.24 13.01 -8.53
C LEU A 330 7.09 13.61 -9.37
N GLN A 331 7.41 14.23 -10.53
CA GLN A 331 6.36 14.75 -11.41
C GLN A 331 5.43 13.64 -11.92
N ARG A 332 5.96 12.47 -12.25
CA ARG A 332 5.15 11.32 -12.65
C ARG A 332 4.26 10.83 -11.51
N GLY A 333 4.75 10.84 -10.26
CA GLY A 333 3.97 10.53 -9.06
C GLY A 333 2.82 11.51 -8.85
N ARG A 334 3.07 12.82 -9.03
CA ARG A 334 2.02 13.87 -9.04
C ARG A 334 0.94 13.53 -10.06
N ARG A 335 1.34 13.30 -11.32
CA ARG A 335 0.42 12.99 -12.41
C ARG A 335 -0.43 11.73 -12.09
N PHE A 336 0.18 10.72 -11.47
CA PHE A 336 -0.55 9.53 -11.04
C PHE A 336 -1.59 9.87 -9.96
N ALA A 337 -1.24 10.64 -8.94
CA ALA A 337 -2.18 11.07 -7.91
C ALA A 337 -3.34 11.87 -8.51
N GLU A 338 -3.06 12.85 -9.35
CA GLU A 338 -4.06 13.67 -10.06
C GLU A 338 -4.98 12.82 -10.95
N SER A 339 -4.47 11.77 -11.61
CA SER A 339 -5.29 10.86 -12.42
C SER A 339 -6.36 10.14 -11.62
N LEU A 340 -6.07 9.81 -10.36
CA LEU A 340 -7.02 9.19 -9.44
C LEU A 340 -7.99 10.19 -8.79
N GLU A 341 -7.72 11.49 -8.90
CA GLU A 341 -8.54 12.56 -8.36
C GLU A 341 -9.57 13.10 -9.37
N THR A 342 -9.48 12.74 -10.63
CA THR A 342 -10.50 13.12 -11.63
C THR A 342 -11.90 12.71 -11.15
N PRO A 343 -12.93 13.57 -11.27
CA PRO A 343 -14.27 13.26 -10.81
C PRO A 343 -14.76 11.91 -11.31
N SER A 344 -15.46 11.16 -10.45
CA SER A 344 -16.00 9.85 -10.79
C SER A 344 -17.08 9.96 -11.86
N SER A 345 -16.96 9.14 -12.90
CA SER A 345 -18.02 8.91 -13.88
C SER A 345 -19.12 8.02 -13.29
N PRO A 346 -20.36 8.08 -13.80
CA PRO A 346 -21.39 7.09 -13.48
C PRO A 346 -20.97 5.64 -13.78
N ASP A 347 -20.05 5.46 -14.74
CA ASP A 347 -19.53 4.16 -15.15
C ASP A 347 -18.34 3.68 -14.29
N ASP A 348 -17.87 4.46 -13.34
CA ASP A 348 -16.81 4.07 -12.40
C ASP A 348 -17.31 3.00 -11.41
N VAL A 349 -16.43 2.05 -11.09
CA VAL A 349 -16.67 1.09 -10.01
C VAL A 349 -16.64 1.81 -8.67
N GLN A 350 -17.70 1.63 -7.89
CA GLN A 350 -17.77 2.13 -6.51
C GLN A 350 -17.20 1.06 -5.57
N PRO A 351 -16.05 1.30 -4.93
CA PRO A 351 -15.41 0.29 -4.11
C PRO A 351 -16.08 0.12 -2.74
N TRP A 352 -15.87 -1.06 -2.17
CA TRP A 352 -15.93 -1.24 -0.72
C TRP A 352 -14.55 -0.92 -0.14
N VAL A 353 -14.51 -0.17 0.98
CA VAL A 353 -13.28 0.24 1.63
C VAL A 353 -13.17 -0.43 3.01
N PHE A 354 -12.05 -1.08 3.24
CA PHE A 354 -11.67 -1.67 4.53
C PHE A 354 -10.42 -1.00 5.05
N GLY A 355 -10.38 -0.64 6.33
CA GLY A 355 -9.20 -0.04 6.93
C GLY A 355 -9.21 -0.02 8.43
N GLY A 356 -8.11 0.42 9.04
CA GLY A 356 -8.01 0.70 10.46
C GLY A 356 -8.32 2.17 10.76
N ASP A 357 -8.88 2.44 11.96
CA ASP A 357 -9.18 3.79 12.41
C ASP A 357 -8.90 4.05 13.89
N CYS A 358 -8.27 3.12 14.60
CA CYS A 358 -8.00 3.27 16.03
C CYS A 358 -6.50 3.41 16.36
N GLU A 359 -5.62 3.31 15.37
CA GLU A 359 -4.20 3.51 15.58
C GLU A 359 -3.82 4.97 15.24
N ARG A 360 -2.90 5.51 16.03
CA ARG A 360 -2.31 6.84 15.80
C ARG A 360 -1.46 6.81 14.52
N THR A 361 -1.89 7.54 13.51
CA THR A 361 -1.29 7.49 12.17
C THR A 361 -0.77 8.86 11.76
N LEU A 362 0.47 8.91 11.25
CA LEU A 362 1.11 10.16 10.83
C LEU A 362 0.36 10.77 9.64
N ALA A 363 -0.22 11.92 9.86
CA ALA A 363 -0.95 12.69 8.86
C ALA A 363 -0.12 13.86 8.31
N ARG A 364 0.72 14.46 9.16
CA ARG A 364 1.57 15.62 8.80
C ARG A 364 2.91 15.54 9.51
N MET A 365 3.95 16.00 8.84
CA MET A 365 5.28 16.14 9.42
C MET A 365 5.54 17.59 9.83
N VAL A 366 6.13 17.77 11.01
CA VAL A 366 6.64 19.08 11.44
C VAL A 366 8.00 19.30 10.82
N VAL A 367 8.18 20.43 10.17
CA VAL A 367 9.50 20.87 9.67
C VAL A 367 10.14 21.77 10.72
N GLU A 368 11.20 21.27 11.32
CA GLU A 368 11.99 21.98 12.32
C GLU A 368 13.33 22.43 11.74
N ASN A 369 13.69 23.68 11.93
CA ASN A 369 15.02 24.17 11.55
C ASN A 369 15.92 24.21 12.79
N VAL A 370 16.95 23.38 12.82
CA VAL A 370 17.96 23.35 13.88
C VAL A 370 19.30 23.72 13.25
N ASP A 371 19.87 24.84 13.67
CA ASP A 371 21.16 25.36 13.18
C ASP A 371 21.27 25.46 11.65
N GLY A 372 20.17 25.82 10.98
CA GLY A 372 20.10 25.94 9.51
C GLY A 372 19.84 24.63 8.76
N VAL A 373 19.64 23.52 9.48
CA VAL A 373 19.28 22.22 8.90
C VAL A 373 17.79 21.97 9.12
N PHE A 374 17.07 21.67 8.06
CA PHE A 374 15.64 21.36 8.10
C PHE A 374 15.40 19.86 8.35
N HIS A 375 14.74 19.56 9.44
CA HIS A 375 14.37 18.20 9.84
C HIS A 375 12.86 17.98 9.65
N ALA A 376 12.49 16.92 8.93
CA ALA A 376 11.13 16.42 8.90
C ALA A 376 10.88 15.55 10.14
N ARG A 377 10.13 16.06 11.12
CA ARG A 377 9.80 15.34 12.35
C ARG A 377 8.56 14.50 12.15
N GLU A 378 8.69 13.21 12.33
CA GLU A 378 7.59 12.24 12.24
C GLU A 378 7.03 11.86 13.63
N SER A 379 7.74 12.23 14.69
CA SER A 379 7.30 12.00 16.06
C SER A 379 7.44 13.26 16.90
N VAL A 380 6.46 13.51 17.76
CA VAL A 380 6.50 14.62 18.73
C VAL A 380 7.74 14.55 19.60
N LYS A 381 8.22 13.33 19.89
CA LYS A 381 9.41 13.11 20.73
C LYS A 381 10.71 13.56 20.06
N ASP A 382 10.72 13.67 18.74
CA ASP A 382 11.90 14.04 17.95
C ASP A 382 12.02 15.56 17.75
N ILE A 383 11.00 16.33 18.18
CA ILE A 383 11.02 17.80 18.14
C ILE A 383 11.98 18.29 19.22
N ALA A 384 13.07 18.97 18.80
CA ALA A 384 14.12 19.39 19.71
C ALA A 384 13.69 20.58 20.58
N GLU A 385 12.99 21.56 20.01
CA GLU A 385 12.58 22.79 20.68
C GLU A 385 11.07 23.04 20.53
N PRO A 386 10.22 22.27 21.24
CA PRO A 386 8.77 22.39 21.08
C PRO A 386 8.27 23.79 21.51
N VAL A 387 7.42 24.40 20.69
CA VAL A 387 6.81 25.71 20.96
C VAL A 387 5.73 25.55 22.02
N PRO A 388 5.79 26.32 23.13
CA PRO A 388 4.78 26.23 24.18
C PRO A 388 3.35 26.53 23.67
N GLY A 389 2.40 25.69 24.07
CA GLY A 389 0.99 25.84 23.70
C GLY A 389 0.60 25.26 22.36
N VAL A 390 1.52 24.67 21.59
CA VAL A 390 1.21 23.93 20.37
C VAL A 390 0.88 22.48 20.69
N ASP A 391 -0.29 22.02 20.25
CA ASP A 391 -0.71 20.62 20.33
C ASP A 391 -0.18 19.85 19.10
N TYR A 392 1.07 19.35 19.21
CA TYR A 392 1.69 18.58 18.15
C TYR A 392 1.01 17.22 17.89
N GLU A 393 0.37 16.64 18.91
CA GLU A 393 -0.38 15.39 18.72
C GLU A 393 -1.51 15.60 17.70
N SER A 394 -2.33 16.60 17.89
CA SER A 394 -3.41 16.92 16.95
C SER A 394 -2.91 17.49 15.62
N ALA A 395 -1.75 18.17 15.61
CA ALA A 395 -1.18 18.73 14.39
C ALA A 395 -0.60 17.64 13.46
N MET A 396 0.00 16.59 14.04
CA MET A 396 0.75 15.57 13.30
C MET A 396 -0.06 14.31 12.97
N TYR A 397 -1.02 13.94 13.83
CA TYR A 397 -1.64 12.62 13.73
C TYR A 397 -3.15 12.66 13.54
N GLU A 398 -3.64 11.64 12.86
CA GLU A 398 -5.05 11.31 12.69
C GLU A 398 -5.30 9.83 13.03
N PRO A 399 -6.55 9.42 13.31
CA PRO A 399 -6.89 8.00 13.36
C PRO A 399 -6.61 7.29 12.03
N GLY A 400 -6.12 6.07 12.11
CA GLY A 400 -5.83 5.24 10.93
C GLY A 400 -5.34 3.85 11.32
N ASP A 401 -4.48 3.26 10.51
CA ASP A 401 -3.93 1.92 10.68
C ASP A 401 -2.40 1.91 10.92
N MET A 402 -1.80 3.00 11.38
CA MET A 402 -0.38 3.34 11.52
C MET A 402 0.31 3.76 10.22
N VAL A 403 -0.21 3.44 9.05
CA VAL A 403 0.36 3.77 7.74
C VAL A 403 -0.56 4.72 6.98
N VAL A 404 -1.84 4.42 6.91
CA VAL A 404 -2.83 5.17 6.15
C VAL A 404 -3.85 5.78 7.11
N THR A 405 -4.06 7.09 7.03
CA THR A 405 -5.09 7.76 7.83
C THR A 405 -6.49 7.41 7.34
N ARG A 406 -7.48 7.46 8.23
CA ARG A 406 -8.88 7.26 7.87
C ARG A 406 -9.34 8.22 6.78
N SER A 407 -8.90 9.46 6.82
CA SER A 407 -9.20 10.46 5.78
C SER A 407 -8.65 10.05 4.43
N SER A 408 -7.39 9.56 4.35
CA SER A 408 -6.81 9.05 3.12
C SER A 408 -7.53 7.79 2.62
N LEU A 409 -7.88 6.85 3.51
CA LEU A 409 -8.67 5.66 3.15
C LEU A 409 -9.98 6.00 2.44
N LEU A 410 -10.68 7.04 2.92
CA LEU A 410 -11.95 7.50 2.38
C LEU A 410 -11.80 8.50 1.23
N GLY A 411 -10.60 8.90 0.87
CA GLY A 411 -10.36 9.96 -0.11
C GLY A 411 -10.82 11.35 0.35
N GLN A 412 -11.00 11.56 1.65
CA GLN A 412 -11.49 12.80 2.26
C GLN A 412 -10.33 13.73 2.59
N ARG A 413 -10.41 14.98 2.16
CA ARG A 413 -9.36 15.97 2.44
C ARG A 413 -9.56 16.58 3.83
N THR A 414 -8.53 16.50 4.66
CA THR A 414 -8.46 17.23 5.92
C THR A 414 -7.50 18.42 5.76
N LEU A 415 -8.05 19.60 5.46
CA LEU A 415 -7.26 20.80 5.15
C LEU A 415 -6.59 21.43 6.38
N VAL A 416 -7.24 21.30 7.53
CA VAL A 416 -6.71 21.70 8.84
C VAL A 416 -7.16 20.69 9.90
N ALA A 417 -6.32 20.45 10.90
CA ALA A 417 -6.59 19.46 11.94
C ALA A 417 -7.95 19.64 12.69
N SER A 418 -8.43 20.87 12.74
CA SER A 418 -9.69 21.23 13.42
C SER A 418 -10.91 21.30 12.51
N ALA A 419 -10.74 21.19 11.18
CA ALA A 419 -11.85 21.24 10.24
C ALA A 419 -12.42 19.83 9.95
N PRO A 420 -13.73 19.70 9.73
CA PRO A 420 -14.28 18.46 9.23
C PRO A 420 -13.69 18.14 7.85
N PRO A 421 -13.49 16.85 7.53
CA PRO A 421 -13.00 16.44 6.21
C PRO A 421 -13.98 16.84 5.11
N GLU A 422 -13.47 17.34 4.00
CA GLU A 422 -14.28 17.57 2.81
C GLU A 422 -14.71 16.24 2.19
N PRO A 423 -15.99 16.11 1.78
CA PRO A 423 -16.45 14.89 1.12
C PRO A 423 -15.69 14.65 -0.19
N PRO A 424 -15.38 13.39 -0.53
CA PRO A 424 -14.67 13.08 -1.75
C PRO A 424 -15.59 13.26 -2.97
N GLU A 425 -15.18 14.09 -3.92
CA GLU A 425 -15.82 14.15 -5.24
C GLU A 425 -15.34 13.01 -6.15
N THR A 426 -14.21 12.41 -5.81
CA THR A 426 -13.39 11.55 -6.68
C THR A 426 -13.39 10.07 -6.31
N LEU A 427 -13.87 9.74 -5.11
CA LEU A 427 -14.00 8.36 -4.63
C LEU A 427 -15.38 8.16 -4.00
N ARG A 428 -16.32 7.64 -4.79
CA ARG A 428 -17.62 7.23 -4.28
C ARG A 428 -17.48 5.82 -3.70
N VAL A 429 -17.69 5.70 -2.40
CA VAL A 429 -17.56 4.44 -1.66
C VAL A 429 -18.94 3.84 -1.45
N THR A 430 -19.16 2.59 -1.90
CA THR A 430 -20.42 1.88 -1.65
C THR A 430 -20.57 1.54 -0.17
N ARG A 431 -19.50 1.04 0.43
CA ARG A 431 -19.48 0.63 1.84
C ARG A 431 -18.09 0.83 2.45
N SER A 432 -18.03 1.25 3.70
CA SER A 432 -16.77 1.32 4.45
C SER A 432 -16.88 0.52 5.75
N VAL A 433 -15.83 -0.25 6.04
CA VAL A 433 -15.71 -1.07 7.25
C VAL A 433 -14.39 -0.72 7.92
N PHE A 434 -14.47 -0.22 9.16
CA PHE A 434 -13.30 0.11 9.95
C PHE A 434 -13.08 -0.92 11.06
N LEU A 435 -11.83 -1.27 11.24
CA LEU A 435 -11.35 -2.28 12.16
C LEU A 435 -10.32 -1.66 13.09
N CYS A 436 -10.24 -2.13 14.34
CA CYS A 436 -9.14 -1.75 15.21
C CYS A 436 -7.94 -2.65 14.92
N GLU A 437 -7.27 -2.39 13.76
CA GLU A 437 -6.17 -3.23 13.29
C GLU A 437 -5.10 -2.40 12.58
N ARG A 438 -3.87 -2.89 12.59
CA ARG A 438 -2.72 -2.29 11.93
C ARG A 438 -2.66 -2.66 10.47
N HIS A 439 -2.10 -1.78 9.65
CA HIS A 439 -2.05 -1.88 8.19
C HIS A 439 -1.64 -3.26 7.65
N GLN A 440 -0.50 -3.77 8.15
CA GLN A 440 0.05 -5.05 7.69
C GLN A 440 -0.74 -6.28 8.18
N GLN A 441 -1.65 -6.10 9.15
CA GLN A 441 -2.42 -7.17 9.78
C GLN A 441 -3.90 -7.14 9.36
N LEU A 442 -4.31 -6.14 8.58
CA LEU A 442 -5.69 -6.00 8.11
C LEU A 442 -6.21 -7.26 7.43
N THR A 443 -5.41 -7.87 6.54
CA THR A 443 -5.79 -9.08 5.79
C THR A 443 -5.89 -10.32 6.68
N GLY A 444 -5.17 -10.36 7.82
CA GLY A 444 -5.23 -11.41 8.82
C GLY A 444 -6.37 -11.27 9.84
N ASN A 445 -7.03 -10.08 9.88
CA ASN A 445 -8.09 -9.83 10.84
C ASN A 445 -9.35 -10.65 10.53
N VAL A 446 -9.88 -11.37 11.54
CA VAL A 446 -11.04 -12.25 11.38
C VAL A 446 -12.27 -11.50 10.92
N SER A 447 -12.55 -10.32 11.51
CA SER A 447 -13.70 -9.51 11.10
C SER A 447 -13.56 -8.97 9.66
N PHE A 448 -12.32 -8.68 9.21
CA PHE A 448 -12.09 -8.38 7.80
C PHE A 448 -12.46 -9.60 6.93
N GLN A 449 -11.97 -10.79 7.26
CA GLN A 449 -12.19 -12.01 6.48
C GLN A 449 -13.67 -12.38 6.42
N GLU A 450 -14.42 -12.22 7.51
CA GLU A 450 -15.87 -12.42 7.55
C GLU A 450 -16.60 -11.42 6.62
N ASN A 451 -16.27 -10.13 6.71
CA ASN A 451 -16.84 -9.12 5.83
C ASN A 451 -16.43 -9.31 4.36
N LEU A 452 -15.21 -9.77 4.11
CA LEU A 452 -14.74 -10.15 2.77
C LEU A 452 -15.60 -11.26 2.18
N LEU A 453 -15.81 -12.36 2.92
CA LEU A 453 -16.66 -13.47 2.47
C LEU A 453 -18.10 -13.01 2.25
N ASN A 454 -18.64 -12.19 3.16
CA ASN A 454 -19.95 -11.59 2.97
C ASN A 454 -20.02 -10.76 1.69
N ALA A 455 -19.03 -9.90 1.43
CA ALA A 455 -18.98 -9.11 0.21
C ALA A 455 -18.90 -9.97 -1.05
N LEU A 456 -18.16 -11.10 -1.03
CA LEU A 456 -18.00 -11.97 -2.17
C LEU A 456 -19.25 -12.84 -2.45
N PHE A 457 -20.03 -13.17 -1.40
CA PHE A 457 -21.16 -14.11 -1.48
C PHE A 457 -22.54 -13.45 -1.54
N SER A 458 -22.66 -12.17 -1.17
CA SER A 458 -23.93 -11.47 -1.29
C SER A 458 -24.25 -11.21 -2.76
N ASP A 459 -25.55 -11.29 -3.10
CA ASP A 459 -26.05 -10.92 -4.45
C ASP A 459 -26.26 -9.40 -4.58
N GLU A 460 -26.14 -8.64 -3.48
CA GLU A 460 -26.24 -7.19 -3.50
C GLU A 460 -25.02 -6.57 -4.18
N ALA A 461 -25.26 -5.80 -5.25
CA ALA A 461 -24.26 -5.00 -5.95
C ALA A 461 -23.85 -3.75 -5.16
#